data_c909faa411503522231e3b03a280db03
#
_entry.id   c909faa411503522231e3b03a280db03
#
_cell.length_a   1.000
_cell.length_b   1.000
_cell.length_c   1.000
_cell.angle_alpha   90.00
_cell.angle_beta   90.00
_cell.angle_gamma   90.00
#
_symmetry.space_group_name_H-M   'P 1'
#
loop_
_entity.id
_entity.type
_entity.pdbx_description
1 polymer ?
#
loop_
_entity_poly.entity_id
_entity_poly.type
_entity_poly.pdbx_seq_one_letter_code
_entity_poly.pdbx_strand_id
1 'polypeptide(L)'
;MNRLAGYALVLLGVSLAAQAQPKQPPTAAQALKRNFDYVNNKILEMARDFPADKYNFKLKPEMRSFGEVIVHVAAGNTYAGKAGVGENVKWDDQEQDPKKFPTKESVVAMFKKSMDEANAALAKNPEGPQKNMQPFLSVLQHSSEHYGLLVAYYRANGLVPPESRPKSK
;
A
#
# COMPACT_ATOMS: atom_id res chain seq x y z
N MET A 1 72.72 44.42 15.17
CA MET A 1 72.56 43.14 14.42
C MET A 1 71.31 42.44 14.97
N ASN A 2 70.13 42.69 14.34
CA ASN A 2 68.84 42.10 14.76
C ASN A 2 68.49 40.93 13.86
N ARG A 3 68.39 39.77 14.44
CA ARG A 3 67.90 38.59 13.75
C ARG A 3 66.41 38.44 14.04
N LEU A 4 65.56 38.65 13.04
CA LEU A 4 64.12 38.35 13.06
C LEU A 4 63.98 36.90 12.75
N ALA A 5 63.46 36.10 13.71
CA ALA A 5 63.02 34.69 13.51
C ALA A 5 61.60 34.70 13.04
N GLY A 6 61.41 34.27 11.81
CA GLY A 6 60.08 34.08 11.24
C GLY A 6 59.44 32.72 11.70
N TYR A 7 58.30 32.79 12.37
CA TYR A 7 57.48 31.59 12.69
C TYR A 7 56.56 31.34 11.53
N ALA A 8 56.73 30.19 10.84
CA ALA A 8 55.81 29.69 9.85
C ALA A 8 54.68 28.97 10.56
N LEU A 9 53.47 29.52 10.47
CA LEU A 9 52.24 28.90 11.00
C LEU A 9 51.75 27.87 9.98
N VAL A 10 51.93 26.58 10.29
CA VAL A 10 51.36 25.49 9.49
C VAL A 10 49.92 25.27 9.91
N LEU A 11 48.96 25.73 9.11
CA LEU A 11 47.54 25.43 9.27
C LEU A 11 47.26 24.01 8.74
N LEU A 12 47.13 23.02 9.65
CA LEU A 12 46.61 21.71 9.32
C LEU A 12 45.10 21.84 9.07
N GLY A 13 44.71 21.81 7.81
CA GLY A 13 43.30 21.68 7.41
C GLY A 13 42.77 20.26 7.71
N VAL A 14 41.98 20.13 8.78
CA VAL A 14 41.25 18.90 9.05
C VAL A 14 40.03 18.83 8.10
N SER A 15 40.17 18.07 7.02
CA SER A 15 39.05 17.74 6.14
C SER A 15 38.11 16.79 6.89
N LEU A 16 36.99 17.31 7.40
CA LEU A 16 35.88 16.46 7.85
C LEU A 16 35.29 15.78 6.62
N ALA A 17 35.73 14.54 6.36
CA ALA A 17 35.01 13.67 5.45
C ALA A 17 33.63 13.37 6.07
N ALA A 18 32.57 13.92 5.48
CA ALA A 18 31.20 13.58 5.85
C ALA A 18 31.00 12.10 5.56
N GLN A 19 31.14 11.27 6.58
CA GLN A 19 30.83 9.85 6.49
C GLN A 19 29.32 9.74 6.33
N ALA A 20 28.88 9.25 5.16
CA ALA A 20 27.48 8.89 4.94
C ALA A 20 27.06 7.88 6.02
N GLN A 21 26.19 8.29 6.93
CA GLN A 21 25.67 7.38 7.95
C GLN A 21 25.00 6.18 7.26
N PRO A 22 25.26 4.95 7.68
CA PRO A 22 24.60 3.79 7.15
C PRO A 22 23.08 3.97 7.30
N LYS A 23 22.33 3.79 6.20
CA LYS A 23 20.87 3.85 6.24
C LYS A 23 20.35 2.88 7.29
N GLN A 24 19.69 3.37 8.31
CA GLN A 24 19.08 2.51 9.31
C GLN A 24 18.01 1.60 8.65
N PRO A 25 17.91 0.33 9.08
CA PRO A 25 16.86 -0.55 8.59
C PRO A 25 15.48 0.06 8.91
N PRO A 26 14.47 -0.19 8.06
CA PRO A 26 13.13 0.33 8.31
C PRO A 26 12.56 -0.24 9.62
N THR A 27 11.82 0.59 10.34
CA THR A 27 11.03 0.12 11.49
C THR A 27 9.94 -0.87 11.03
N ALA A 28 9.38 -1.66 11.95
CA ALA A 28 8.28 -2.58 11.65
C ALA A 28 7.08 -1.85 11.02
N ALA A 29 6.74 -0.65 11.51
CA ALA A 29 5.67 0.17 10.97
C ALA A 29 5.96 0.65 9.53
N GLN A 30 7.20 1.05 9.25
CA GLN A 30 7.62 1.44 7.90
C GLN A 30 7.63 0.25 6.94
N ALA A 31 8.03 -0.94 7.41
CA ALA A 31 7.98 -2.16 6.62
C ALA A 31 6.54 -2.57 6.31
N LEU A 32 5.66 -2.53 7.32
CA LEU A 32 4.23 -2.79 7.15
C LEU A 32 3.60 -1.83 6.15
N LYS A 33 3.84 -0.52 6.30
CA LYS A 33 3.31 0.49 5.37
C LYS A 33 3.73 0.22 3.93
N ARG A 34 5.01 -0.08 3.68
CA ARG A 34 5.48 -0.40 2.33
C ARG A 34 4.76 -1.60 1.71
N ASN A 35 4.58 -2.67 2.50
CA ASN A 35 3.91 -3.86 1.99
C ASN A 35 2.41 -3.62 1.78
N PHE A 36 1.77 -2.88 2.69
CA PHE A 36 0.38 -2.49 2.56
C PHE A 36 0.14 -1.64 1.30
N ASP A 37 0.97 -0.60 1.08
CA ASP A 37 0.93 0.22 -0.12
C ASP A 37 1.18 -0.61 -1.38
N TYR A 38 2.18 -1.50 -1.35
CA TYR A 38 2.55 -2.32 -2.50
C TYR A 38 1.40 -3.20 -2.98
N VAL A 39 0.75 -3.93 -2.08
CA VAL A 39 -0.36 -4.81 -2.43
C VAL A 39 -1.59 -4.00 -2.87
N ASN A 40 -1.97 -2.96 -2.12
CA ASN A 40 -3.14 -2.16 -2.47
C ASN A 40 -2.96 -1.37 -3.79
N ASN A 41 -1.75 -0.86 -4.08
CA ASN A 41 -1.48 -0.22 -5.37
C ASN A 41 -1.61 -1.20 -6.54
N LYS A 42 -1.16 -2.45 -6.40
CA LYS A 42 -1.36 -3.49 -7.41
C LYS A 42 -2.84 -3.76 -7.66
N ILE A 43 -3.65 -3.85 -6.60
CA ILE A 43 -5.10 -4.05 -6.72
C ILE A 43 -5.75 -2.83 -7.38
N LEU A 44 -5.36 -1.61 -6.99
CA LEU A 44 -5.86 -0.37 -7.59
C LEU A 44 -5.52 -0.28 -9.09
N GLU A 45 -4.30 -0.68 -9.46
CA GLU A 45 -3.88 -0.75 -10.87
C GLU A 45 -4.72 -1.76 -11.65
N MET A 46 -4.94 -2.97 -11.10
CA MET A 46 -5.82 -3.96 -11.70
C MET A 46 -7.25 -3.44 -11.85
N ALA A 47 -7.79 -2.76 -10.82
CA ALA A 47 -9.12 -2.17 -10.89
C ALA A 47 -9.22 -1.11 -12.00
N ARG A 48 -8.19 -0.29 -12.19
CA ARG A 48 -8.14 0.72 -13.25
C ARG A 48 -7.96 0.13 -14.65
N ASP A 49 -7.20 -0.93 -14.77
CA ASP A 49 -6.83 -1.53 -16.05
C ASP A 49 -7.92 -2.48 -16.57
N PHE A 50 -8.59 -3.23 -15.68
CA PHE A 50 -9.58 -4.24 -16.11
C PHE A 50 -10.71 -3.61 -16.94
N PRO A 51 -11.12 -4.22 -18.08
CA PRO A 51 -12.13 -3.65 -18.96
C PRO A 51 -13.49 -3.43 -18.26
N ALA A 52 -14.11 -2.28 -18.48
CA ALA A 52 -15.34 -1.89 -17.80
C ALA A 52 -16.51 -2.86 -18.11
N ASP A 53 -16.60 -3.33 -19.35
CA ASP A 53 -17.60 -4.31 -19.79
C ASP A 53 -17.46 -5.68 -19.11
N LYS A 54 -16.31 -5.96 -18.49
CA LYS A 54 -16.01 -7.21 -17.80
C LYS A 54 -16.08 -7.12 -16.26
N TYR A 55 -16.43 -5.95 -15.72
CA TYR A 55 -16.50 -5.77 -14.26
C TYR A 55 -17.50 -6.70 -13.57
N ASN A 56 -18.55 -7.11 -14.27
CA ASN A 56 -19.55 -8.06 -13.78
C ASN A 56 -19.21 -9.52 -14.07
N PHE A 57 -18.05 -9.80 -14.69
CA PHE A 57 -17.63 -11.17 -14.96
C PHE A 57 -17.38 -11.94 -13.66
N LYS A 58 -17.88 -13.17 -13.58
CA LYS A 58 -17.69 -14.12 -12.48
C LYS A 58 -16.93 -15.33 -12.98
N LEU A 59 -15.98 -15.83 -12.21
CA LEU A 59 -15.28 -17.10 -12.52
C LEU A 59 -16.24 -18.29 -12.43
N LYS A 60 -17.20 -18.24 -11.50
CA LYS A 60 -18.34 -19.16 -11.35
C LYS A 60 -19.55 -18.37 -10.87
N PRO A 61 -20.79 -18.86 -11.15
CA PRO A 61 -22.02 -18.15 -10.79
C PRO A 61 -22.14 -17.76 -9.31
N GLU A 62 -21.65 -18.61 -8.42
CA GLU A 62 -21.70 -18.44 -6.96
C GLU A 62 -20.60 -17.52 -6.41
N MET A 63 -19.61 -17.17 -7.23
CA MET A 63 -18.52 -16.29 -6.81
C MET A 63 -18.89 -14.81 -6.99
N ARG A 64 -18.19 -13.93 -6.27
CA ARG A 64 -18.22 -12.49 -6.52
C ARG A 64 -17.77 -12.19 -7.94
N SER A 65 -18.29 -11.15 -8.56
CA SER A 65 -17.72 -10.59 -9.80
C SER A 65 -16.41 -9.87 -9.53
N PHE A 66 -15.66 -9.53 -10.58
CA PHE A 66 -14.43 -8.77 -10.45
C PHE A 66 -14.63 -7.47 -9.64
N GLY A 67 -15.65 -6.68 -9.98
CA GLY A 67 -15.97 -5.44 -9.26
C GLY A 67 -16.38 -5.70 -7.81
N GLU A 68 -17.17 -6.74 -7.54
CA GLU A 68 -17.57 -7.14 -6.18
C GLU A 68 -16.37 -7.58 -5.33
N VAL A 69 -15.33 -8.19 -5.91
CA VAL A 69 -14.07 -8.50 -5.20
C VAL A 69 -13.36 -7.21 -4.78
N ILE A 70 -13.28 -6.21 -5.67
CA ILE A 70 -12.65 -4.91 -5.34
C ILE A 70 -13.40 -4.22 -4.19
N VAL A 71 -14.74 -4.23 -4.23
CA VAL A 71 -15.58 -3.67 -3.14
C VAL A 71 -15.32 -4.37 -1.81
N HIS A 72 -15.24 -5.69 -1.84
CA HIS A 72 -14.93 -6.51 -0.66
C HIS A 72 -13.54 -6.21 -0.08
N VAL A 73 -12.52 -6.08 -0.90
CA VAL A 73 -11.16 -5.72 -0.41
C VAL A 73 -11.15 -4.32 0.22
N ALA A 74 -11.93 -3.38 -0.33
CA ALA A 74 -12.04 -2.04 0.24
C ALA A 74 -12.66 -2.04 1.65
N ALA A 75 -13.56 -2.98 1.96
CA ALA A 75 -14.10 -3.14 3.32
C ALA A 75 -12.98 -3.45 4.33
N GLY A 76 -12.03 -4.31 3.95
CA GLY A 76 -10.83 -4.57 4.75
C GLY A 76 -10.00 -3.30 5.00
N ASN A 77 -9.74 -2.50 3.96
CA ASN A 77 -9.02 -1.22 4.13
C ASN A 77 -9.76 -0.28 5.09
N THR A 78 -11.09 -0.17 4.97
CA THR A 78 -11.91 0.64 5.88
C THR A 78 -11.82 0.13 7.32
N TYR A 79 -11.88 -1.20 7.51
CA TYR A 79 -11.66 -1.82 8.83
C TYR A 79 -10.28 -1.45 9.39
N ALA A 80 -9.21 -1.64 8.63
CA ALA A 80 -7.85 -1.33 9.08
C ALA A 80 -7.70 0.14 9.46
N GLY A 81 -8.28 1.06 8.68
CA GLY A 81 -8.25 2.48 8.97
C GLY A 81 -8.89 2.84 10.30
N LYS A 82 -10.07 2.30 10.58
CA LYS A 82 -10.82 2.55 11.82
C LYS A 82 -10.20 1.83 13.03
N ALA A 83 -10.01 0.51 12.93
CA ALA A 83 -9.46 -0.29 14.03
C ALA A 83 -8.01 0.12 14.36
N GLY A 84 -7.24 0.53 13.34
CA GLY A 84 -5.86 0.99 13.50
C GLY A 84 -5.71 2.27 14.30
N VAL A 85 -6.73 3.13 14.34
CA VAL A 85 -6.78 4.31 15.23
C VAL A 85 -7.49 4.02 16.56
N GLY A 86 -7.87 2.78 16.81
CA GLY A 86 -8.43 2.34 18.08
C GLY A 86 -9.95 2.31 18.14
N GLU A 87 -10.66 2.48 17.03
CA GLU A 87 -12.12 2.32 17.01
C GLU A 87 -12.48 0.84 17.22
N ASN A 88 -13.52 0.60 18.03
CA ASN A 88 -14.08 -0.74 18.26
C ASN A 88 -15.07 -1.09 17.14
N VAL A 89 -14.54 -1.59 16.01
CA VAL A 89 -15.32 -1.96 14.84
C VAL A 89 -15.09 -3.41 14.45
N LYS A 90 -16.09 -4.06 13.85
CA LYS A 90 -15.94 -5.38 13.27
C LYS A 90 -15.68 -5.26 11.76
N TRP A 91 -14.98 -6.24 11.21
CA TRP A 91 -14.69 -6.30 9.76
C TRP A 91 -15.98 -6.40 8.94
N ASP A 92 -16.85 -7.33 9.30
CA ASP A 92 -18.09 -7.60 8.56
C ASP A 92 -19.01 -6.36 8.49
N ASP A 93 -18.98 -5.49 9.50
CA ASP A 93 -19.76 -4.24 9.52
C ASP A 93 -19.24 -3.21 8.50
N GLN A 94 -18.07 -3.43 7.89
CA GLN A 94 -17.48 -2.54 6.88
C GLN A 94 -17.81 -2.97 5.44
N GLU A 95 -18.42 -4.14 5.26
CA GLU A 95 -18.85 -4.59 3.93
C GLU A 95 -19.83 -3.58 3.32
N GLN A 96 -19.58 -3.25 2.07
CA GLN A 96 -20.40 -2.34 1.31
C GLN A 96 -21.30 -3.10 0.33
N ASP A 97 -22.54 -2.64 0.13
CA ASP A 97 -23.39 -3.15 -0.94
C ASP A 97 -22.78 -2.76 -2.30
N PRO A 98 -22.36 -3.75 -3.13
CA PRO A 98 -21.77 -3.48 -4.44
C PRO A 98 -22.68 -2.68 -5.38
N LYS A 99 -24.01 -2.77 -5.18
CA LYS A 99 -24.99 -2.02 -5.98
C LYS A 99 -24.87 -0.50 -5.84
N LYS A 100 -24.22 -0.02 -4.79
CA LYS A 100 -23.90 1.41 -4.59
C LYS A 100 -22.78 1.90 -5.51
N PHE A 101 -22.05 0.97 -6.14
CA PHE A 101 -20.91 1.25 -7.01
C PHE A 101 -21.13 0.60 -8.40
N PRO A 102 -22.10 1.10 -9.18
CA PRO A 102 -22.56 0.45 -10.42
C PRO A 102 -21.58 0.56 -11.58
N THR A 103 -20.56 1.41 -11.50
CA THR A 103 -19.59 1.62 -12.58
C THR A 103 -18.16 1.33 -12.12
N LYS A 104 -17.29 1.02 -13.08
CA LYS A 104 -15.85 0.89 -12.84
C LYS A 104 -15.28 2.09 -12.09
N GLU A 105 -15.63 3.29 -12.53
CA GLU A 105 -15.13 4.54 -11.95
C GLU A 105 -15.53 4.68 -10.48
N SER A 106 -16.78 4.32 -10.14
CA SER A 106 -17.27 4.36 -8.76
C SER A 106 -16.58 3.33 -7.87
N VAL A 107 -16.31 2.12 -8.38
CA VAL A 107 -15.55 1.07 -7.66
C VAL A 107 -14.11 1.52 -7.44
N VAL A 108 -13.43 2.05 -8.48
CA VAL A 108 -12.05 2.54 -8.39
C VAL A 108 -11.94 3.71 -7.41
N ALA A 109 -12.86 4.66 -7.46
CA ALA A 109 -12.86 5.81 -6.55
C ALA A 109 -13.06 5.39 -5.10
N MET A 110 -14.00 4.47 -4.85
CA MET A 110 -14.27 3.92 -3.52
C MET A 110 -13.08 3.15 -2.97
N PHE A 111 -12.45 2.27 -3.78
CA PHE A 111 -11.26 1.53 -3.37
C PHE A 111 -10.11 2.48 -3.03
N LYS A 112 -9.84 3.46 -3.91
CA LYS A 112 -8.78 4.46 -3.65
C LYS A 112 -9.03 5.22 -2.35
N LYS A 113 -10.27 5.64 -2.10
CA LYS A 113 -10.63 6.33 -0.86
C LYS A 113 -10.35 5.47 0.36
N SER A 114 -10.80 4.21 0.38
CA SER A 114 -10.56 3.29 1.51
C SER A 114 -9.05 3.06 1.76
N MET A 115 -8.25 2.95 0.71
CA MET A 115 -6.80 2.82 0.79
C MET A 115 -6.15 4.09 1.37
N ASP A 116 -6.55 5.28 0.91
CA ASP A 116 -6.01 6.56 1.39
C ASP A 116 -6.35 6.77 2.89
N GLU A 117 -7.56 6.44 3.31
CA GLU A 117 -8.00 6.52 4.72
C GLU A 117 -7.21 5.55 5.62
N ALA A 118 -7.00 4.30 5.18
CA ALA A 118 -6.18 3.34 5.90
C ALA A 118 -4.71 3.81 6.01
N ASN A 119 -4.15 4.34 4.94
CA ASN A 119 -2.80 4.90 4.94
C ASN A 119 -2.65 6.11 5.85
N ALA A 120 -3.65 6.99 5.89
CA ALA A 120 -3.67 8.14 6.79
C ALA A 120 -3.72 7.69 8.27
N ALA A 121 -4.49 6.64 8.57
CA ALA A 121 -4.55 6.05 9.91
C ALA A 121 -3.20 5.42 10.31
N LEU A 122 -2.57 4.67 9.41
CA LEU A 122 -1.25 4.06 9.64
C LEU A 122 -0.16 5.12 9.84
N ALA A 123 -0.21 6.24 9.11
CA ALA A 123 0.74 7.34 9.23
C ALA A 123 0.63 8.09 10.56
N LYS A 124 -0.57 8.15 11.16
CA LYS A 124 -0.78 8.76 12.48
C LYS A 124 -0.14 7.96 13.63
N ASN A 125 0.21 6.71 13.37
CA ASN A 125 0.73 5.77 14.37
C ASN A 125 2.06 5.13 13.94
N PRO A 126 3.08 5.91 13.51
CA PRO A 126 4.30 5.37 12.91
C PRO A 126 5.10 4.49 13.88
N GLU A 127 4.89 4.67 15.17
CA GLU A 127 5.53 3.93 16.28
C GLU A 127 4.51 3.48 17.33
N GLY A 128 3.22 3.47 16.96
CA GLY A 128 2.15 3.10 17.86
C GLY A 128 2.33 1.70 18.45
N PRO A 129 1.67 1.40 19.58
CA PRO A 129 1.79 0.09 20.22
C PRO A 129 1.44 -1.01 19.23
N GLN A 130 2.17 -2.12 19.28
CA GLN A 130 2.02 -3.26 18.34
C GLN A 130 0.57 -3.71 18.13
N LYS A 131 -0.29 -3.54 19.13
CA LYS A 131 -1.72 -3.85 19.04
C LYS A 131 -2.47 -3.09 17.93
N ASN A 132 -2.01 -1.90 17.57
CA ASN A 132 -2.64 -1.09 16.52
C ASN A 132 -2.13 -1.44 15.11
N MET A 133 -1.12 -2.28 14.99
CA MET A 133 -0.62 -2.79 13.71
C MET A 133 -1.38 -4.04 13.24
N GLN A 134 -1.97 -4.79 14.16
CA GLN A 134 -2.65 -6.06 13.86
C GLN A 134 -3.78 -5.91 12.81
N PRO A 135 -4.66 -4.89 12.83
CA PRO A 135 -5.66 -4.71 11.77
C PRO A 135 -5.04 -4.59 10.38
N PHE A 136 -3.94 -3.85 10.25
CA PHE A 136 -3.23 -3.69 8.96
C PHE A 136 -2.56 -4.97 8.49
N LEU A 137 -1.99 -5.77 9.41
CA LEU A 137 -1.40 -7.08 9.09
C LEU A 137 -2.48 -8.05 8.57
N SER A 138 -3.63 -8.12 9.25
CA SER A 138 -4.75 -8.96 8.83
C SER A 138 -5.27 -8.57 7.45
N VAL A 139 -5.40 -7.26 7.18
CA VAL A 139 -5.85 -6.75 5.88
C VAL A 139 -4.79 -6.95 4.80
N LEU A 140 -3.51 -6.80 5.11
CA LEU A 140 -2.43 -7.08 4.17
C LEU A 140 -2.47 -8.54 3.70
N GLN A 141 -2.65 -9.49 4.60
CA GLN A 141 -2.83 -10.91 4.27
C GLN A 141 -4.03 -11.11 3.36
N HIS A 142 -5.21 -10.65 3.76
CA HIS A 142 -6.46 -10.74 3.01
C HIS A 142 -6.34 -10.09 1.61
N SER A 143 -5.78 -8.89 1.51
CA SER A 143 -5.57 -8.22 0.22
C SER A 143 -4.63 -9.00 -0.69
N SER A 144 -3.61 -9.67 -0.13
CA SER A 144 -2.68 -10.51 -0.89
C SER A 144 -3.36 -11.75 -1.46
N GLU A 145 -4.27 -12.38 -0.71
CA GLU A 145 -5.09 -13.51 -1.16
C GLU A 145 -6.01 -13.07 -2.32
N HIS A 146 -6.68 -11.94 -2.15
CA HIS A 146 -7.56 -11.40 -3.20
C HIS A 146 -6.80 -10.88 -4.42
N TYR A 147 -5.58 -10.38 -4.27
CA TYR A 147 -4.72 -10.08 -5.43
C TYR A 147 -4.51 -11.34 -6.29
N GLY A 148 -4.20 -12.47 -5.67
CA GLY A 148 -4.08 -13.75 -6.38
C GLY A 148 -5.37 -14.16 -7.09
N LEU A 149 -6.51 -13.97 -6.45
CA LEU A 149 -7.82 -14.20 -7.06
C LEU A 149 -8.07 -13.27 -8.26
N LEU A 150 -7.77 -11.98 -8.17
CA LEU A 150 -7.90 -11.03 -9.28
C LEU A 150 -7.02 -11.39 -10.47
N VAL A 151 -5.83 -11.96 -10.25
CA VAL A 151 -4.99 -12.53 -11.32
C VAL A 151 -5.75 -13.63 -12.09
N ALA A 152 -6.51 -14.48 -11.39
CA ALA A 152 -7.33 -15.51 -12.06
C ALA A 152 -8.44 -14.89 -12.93
N TYR A 153 -9.08 -13.80 -12.50
CA TYR A 153 -10.05 -13.05 -13.33
C TYR A 153 -9.41 -12.53 -14.62
N TYR A 154 -8.22 -11.97 -14.55
CA TYR A 154 -7.47 -11.54 -15.74
C TYR A 154 -7.25 -12.70 -16.69
N ARG A 155 -6.67 -13.79 -16.20
CA ARG A 155 -6.34 -14.98 -17.00
C ARG A 155 -7.56 -15.62 -17.64
N ALA A 156 -8.65 -15.73 -16.91
CA ALA A 156 -9.92 -16.25 -17.42
C ALA A 156 -10.53 -15.40 -18.56
N ASN A 157 -10.16 -14.12 -18.62
CA ASN A 157 -10.56 -13.21 -19.69
C ASN A 157 -9.51 -13.05 -20.81
N GLY A 158 -8.46 -13.90 -20.83
CA GLY A 158 -7.38 -13.82 -21.82
C GLY A 158 -6.47 -12.59 -21.66
N LEU A 159 -6.51 -11.93 -20.49
CA LEU A 159 -5.74 -10.71 -20.21
C LEU A 159 -4.46 -11.04 -19.44
N VAL A 160 -3.44 -10.21 -19.62
CA VAL A 160 -2.21 -10.24 -18.83
C VAL A 160 -2.33 -9.23 -17.68
N PRO A 161 -2.21 -9.67 -16.42
CA PRO A 161 -2.22 -8.74 -15.28
C PRO A 161 -1.10 -7.69 -15.40
N PRO A 162 -1.31 -6.44 -14.94
CA PRO A 162 -0.33 -5.35 -15.08
C PRO A 162 1.08 -5.72 -14.63
N GLU A 163 1.23 -6.30 -13.45
CA GLU A 163 2.53 -6.73 -12.90
C GLU A 163 3.24 -7.85 -13.68
N SER A 164 2.51 -8.56 -14.55
CA SER A 164 3.07 -9.63 -15.39
C SER A 164 3.47 -9.14 -16.79
N ARG A 165 3.26 -7.86 -17.09
CA ARG A 165 3.63 -7.25 -18.38
C ARG A 165 5.11 -6.88 -18.39
N PRO A 166 5.76 -6.91 -19.57
CA PRO A 166 7.11 -6.36 -19.71
C PRO A 166 7.12 -4.90 -19.26
N LYS A 167 8.06 -4.54 -18.37
CA LYS A 167 8.27 -3.13 -18.02
C LYS A 167 8.89 -2.41 -19.20
N SER A 168 8.29 -1.31 -19.65
CA SER A 168 8.93 -0.42 -20.62
C SER A 168 10.26 0.07 -20.04
N LYS A 169 11.32 -0.08 -20.85
CA LYS A 169 12.68 0.41 -20.52
C LYS A 169 12.70 1.93 -20.50
#